data_33c2c55d05fb3eddd8d8c414a7ebfba8
#
_entry.id   33c2c55d05fb3eddd8d8c414a7ebfba8
#
_cell.length_a   1.000
_cell.length_b   1.000
_cell.length_c   1.000
_cell.angle_alpha   90.00
_cell.angle_beta   90.00
_cell.angle_gamma   90.00
#
_symmetry.space_group_name_H-M   'P 1'
#
loop_
_entity.id
_entity.type
_entity.pdbx_description
1 polymer ?
#
loop_
_entity_poly.entity_id
_entity_poly.type
_entity_poly.pdbx_seq_one_letter_code
_entity_poly.pdbx_strand_id
1 'polypeptide(L)'
;MKIKIASTFTTAPGPRNISEGKFSGEQFRKDFLLPKVREACEQKCLLTVDLDGTSGYGTSFLEESFGGLIRENNLSLATLDSVLRFVSQEEPDLLAEIREYMEDAEKEKGGKA
;
A
#
# COMPACT_ATOMS: atom_id res chain seq x y z
N MET A 1 -12.94 -4.01 -7.08
CA MET A 1 -11.93 -5.00 -6.67
C MET A 1 -11.60 -4.79 -5.20
N LYS A 2 -11.20 -5.83 -4.50
CA LYS A 2 -10.87 -5.73 -3.07
C LYS A 2 -9.71 -6.66 -2.69
N ILE A 3 -8.81 -6.14 -1.83
CA ILE A 3 -7.79 -6.94 -1.15
C ILE A 3 -8.03 -6.77 0.35
N LYS A 4 -8.20 -7.89 1.07
CA LYS A 4 -8.16 -7.88 2.53
C LYS A 4 -6.83 -8.47 2.97
N ILE A 5 -5.94 -7.65 3.50
CA ILE A 5 -4.56 -8.09 3.81
C ILE A 5 -4.55 -9.30 4.74
N ALA A 6 -5.40 -9.29 5.76
CA ALA A 6 -5.45 -10.38 6.75
C ALA A 6 -5.76 -11.74 6.12
N SER A 7 -6.64 -11.81 5.13
CA SER A 7 -7.04 -13.08 4.51
C SER A 7 -6.28 -13.41 3.24
N THR A 8 -5.83 -12.39 2.50
CA THR A 8 -5.13 -12.59 1.23
C THR A 8 -3.63 -12.79 1.42
N PHE A 9 -3.04 -12.13 2.41
CA PHE A 9 -1.60 -12.10 2.58
C PHE A 9 -1.17 -12.62 3.95
N THR A 10 -1.48 -11.89 5.04
CA THR A 10 -1.08 -12.30 6.40
C THR A 10 -1.89 -11.57 7.47
N THR A 11 -2.11 -12.25 8.61
CA THR A 11 -2.64 -11.62 9.81
C THR A 11 -1.56 -10.95 10.65
N ALA A 12 -0.27 -11.17 10.30
CA ALA A 12 0.86 -10.64 11.05
C ALA A 12 1.85 -9.95 10.10
N PRO A 13 1.53 -8.72 9.64
CA PRO A 13 2.41 -7.98 8.73
C PRO A 13 3.83 -7.86 9.27
N GLY A 14 4.80 -8.06 8.39
CA GLY A 14 6.20 -8.18 8.74
C GLY A 14 7.03 -6.90 8.51
N PRO A 15 8.32 -7.07 8.19
CA PRO A 15 9.24 -5.96 8.04
C PRO A 15 9.06 -5.21 6.72
N ARG A 16 9.93 -4.26 6.47
CA ARG A 16 9.93 -3.47 5.23
C ARG A 16 10.30 -4.33 4.02
N ASN A 17 11.45 -5.01 4.08
CA ASN A 17 12.05 -5.65 2.91
C ASN A 17 12.04 -7.17 2.99
N ILE A 18 11.97 -7.82 1.82
CA ILE A 18 12.01 -9.28 1.69
C ILE A 18 13.25 -9.85 2.39
N SER A 19 14.39 -9.17 2.28
CA SER A 19 15.64 -9.63 2.90
C SER A 19 15.59 -9.66 4.43
N GLU A 20 14.65 -8.95 5.04
CA GLU A 20 14.56 -8.84 6.49
C GLU A 20 13.64 -9.90 7.14
N GLY A 21 12.80 -10.54 6.36
CA GLY A 21 11.91 -11.58 6.88
C GLY A 21 10.65 -11.77 6.06
N LYS A 22 9.77 -12.62 6.58
CA LYS A 22 8.53 -13.02 5.91
C LYS A 22 7.47 -11.93 5.97
N PHE A 23 6.57 -11.96 5.01
CA PHE A 23 5.39 -11.09 4.95
C PHE A 23 5.75 -9.60 4.97
N SER A 24 6.81 -9.24 4.23
CA SER A 24 7.28 -7.87 4.16
C SER A 24 6.36 -6.97 3.35
N GLY A 25 6.47 -5.66 3.58
CA GLY A 25 5.78 -4.66 2.77
C GLY A 25 6.19 -4.72 1.31
N GLU A 26 7.48 -4.97 1.06
CA GLU A 26 8.00 -5.15 -0.30
C GLU A 26 7.34 -6.33 -1.00
N GLN A 27 7.20 -7.46 -0.32
CA GLN A 27 6.54 -8.64 -0.89
C GLN A 27 5.07 -8.37 -1.16
N PHE A 28 4.37 -7.75 -0.20
CA PHE A 28 2.96 -7.42 -0.38
C PHE A 28 2.76 -6.51 -1.59
N ARG A 29 3.58 -5.47 -1.71
CA ARG A 29 3.49 -4.54 -2.84
C ARG A 29 3.73 -5.23 -4.18
N LYS A 30 4.82 -5.99 -4.30
CA LYS A 30 5.20 -6.61 -5.56
C LYS A 30 4.25 -7.71 -6.02
N ASP A 31 3.85 -8.57 -5.08
CA ASP A 31 3.12 -9.79 -5.44
C ASP A 31 1.60 -9.61 -5.43
N PHE A 32 1.08 -8.68 -4.65
CA PHE A 32 -0.37 -8.53 -4.47
C PHE A 32 -0.88 -7.14 -4.83
N LEU A 33 -0.31 -6.10 -4.24
CA LEU A 33 -0.87 -4.75 -4.37
C LEU A 33 -0.66 -4.16 -5.76
N LEU A 34 0.58 -4.16 -6.25
CA LEU A 34 0.91 -3.55 -7.55
C LEU A 34 0.14 -4.18 -8.71
N PRO A 35 0.07 -5.52 -8.83
CA PRO A 35 -0.71 -6.13 -9.91
C PRO A 35 -2.18 -5.71 -9.88
N LYS A 36 -2.77 -5.61 -8.68
CA LYS A 36 -4.18 -5.20 -8.55
C LYS A 36 -4.38 -3.72 -8.85
N VAL A 37 -3.44 -2.87 -8.46
CA VAL A 37 -3.52 -1.44 -8.80
C VAL A 37 -3.48 -1.26 -10.32
N ARG A 38 -2.56 -1.97 -10.99
CA ARG A 38 -2.46 -1.91 -12.45
C ARG A 38 -3.73 -2.40 -13.13
N GLU A 39 -4.29 -3.50 -12.63
CA GLU A 39 -5.55 -4.04 -13.14
C GLU A 39 -6.70 -3.05 -12.97
N ALA A 40 -6.79 -2.42 -11.80
CA ALA A 40 -7.81 -1.41 -11.51
C ALA A 40 -7.68 -0.21 -12.46
N CYS A 41 -6.45 0.23 -12.73
CA CYS A 41 -6.21 1.31 -13.68
C CYS A 41 -6.66 0.93 -15.09
N GLU A 42 -6.33 -0.27 -15.54
CA GLU A 42 -6.72 -0.75 -16.88
C GLU A 42 -8.24 -0.86 -17.01
N GLN A 43 -8.89 -1.40 -16.01
CA GLN A 43 -10.34 -1.62 -16.03
C GLN A 43 -11.14 -0.38 -15.61
N LYS A 44 -10.46 0.69 -15.21
CA LYS A 44 -11.08 1.94 -14.76
C LYS A 44 -12.08 1.69 -13.62
N CYS A 45 -11.65 0.88 -12.64
CA CYS A 45 -12.45 0.57 -11.46
C CYS A 45 -11.68 0.88 -10.19
N LEU A 46 -12.39 0.83 -9.03
CA LEU A 46 -11.77 1.07 -7.74
C LEU A 46 -11.20 -0.21 -7.16
N LEU A 47 -10.07 -0.08 -6.44
CA LEU A 47 -9.49 -1.14 -5.63
C LEU A 47 -9.61 -0.73 -4.17
N THR A 48 -10.36 -1.51 -3.39
CA THR A 48 -10.47 -1.29 -1.95
C THR A 48 -9.47 -2.19 -1.22
N VAL A 49 -8.65 -1.58 -0.37
CA VAL A 49 -7.71 -2.30 0.49
C VAL A 49 -8.26 -2.28 1.91
N ASP A 50 -8.60 -3.47 2.42
CA ASP A 50 -9.13 -3.64 3.76
C ASP A 50 -7.97 -3.97 4.71
N LEU A 51 -7.74 -3.10 5.68
CA LEU A 51 -6.63 -3.20 6.62
C LEU A 51 -7.00 -3.93 7.92
N ASP A 52 -8.29 -4.20 8.12
CA ASP A 52 -8.77 -4.84 9.36
C ASP A 52 -8.42 -6.32 9.44
N GLY A 53 -8.35 -6.84 10.67
CA GLY A 53 -8.16 -8.27 10.92
C GLY A 53 -6.72 -8.70 11.13
N THR A 54 -5.76 -7.78 11.14
CA THR A 54 -4.35 -8.10 11.43
C THR A 54 -4.00 -7.79 12.88
N SER A 55 -2.83 -8.27 13.30
CA SER A 55 -2.28 -7.95 14.63
C SER A 55 -1.75 -6.52 14.72
N GLY A 56 -1.73 -5.80 13.62
CA GLY A 56 -1.22 -4.43 13.54
C GLY A 56 -0.18 -4.29 12.43
N TYR A 57 0.17 -3.04 12.12
CA TYR A 57 1.11 -2.72 11.04
C TYR A 57 2.27 -1.89 11.58
N GLY A 58 3.50 -2.26 11.21
CA GLY A 58 4.63 -1.39 11.42
C GLY A 58 4.63 -0.27 10.39
N THR A 59 5.22 0.88 10.76
CA THR A 59 5.31 2.02 9.85
C THR A 59 6.11 1.68 8.58
N SER A 60 7.15 0.86 8.73
CA SER A 60 7.98 0.44 7.59
C SER A 60 7.21 -0.40 6.59
N PHE A 61 6.33 -1.30 7.08
CA PHE A 61 5.48 -2.12 6.21
C PHE A 61 4.55 -1.22 5.37
N LEU A 62 3.87 -0.29 6.03
CA LEU A 62 2.92 0.59 5.36
C LEU A 62 3.61 1.52 4.37
N GLU A 63 4.74 2.10 4.76
CA GLU A 63 5.47 3.02 3.88
C GLU A 63 5.99 2.28 2.65
N GLU A 64 6.56 1.10 2.81
CA GLU A 64 7.06 0.32 1.69
C GLU A 64 5.93 -0.14 0.77
N SER A 65 4.79 -0.54 1.35
CA SER A 65 3.65 -1.02 0.56
C SER A 65 3.04 0.09 -0.29
N PHE A 66 2.72 1.22 0.33
CA PHE A 66 1.95 2.28 -0.34
C PHE A 66 2.82 3.41 -0.87
N GLY A 67 3.78 3.89 -0.10
CA GLY A 67 4.76 4.85 -0.58
C GLY A 67 5.63 4.26 -1.68
N GLY A 68 5.93 2.97 -1.58
CA GLY A 68 6.71 2.26 -2.57
C GLY A 68 6.08 2.22 -3.96
N LEU A 69 4.74 2.27 -4.05
CA LEU A 69 4.06 2.34 -5.35
C LEU A 69 4.49 3.57 -6.14
N ILE A 70 4.74 4.66 -5.46
CA ILE A 70 5.16 5.91 -6.08
C ILE A 70 6.67 5.91 -6.28
N ARG A 71 7.42 5.61 -5.22
CA ARG A 71 8.88 5.68 -5.22
C ARG A 71 9.52 4.64 -6.13
N GLU A 72 9.09 3.38 -6.03
CA GLU A 72 9.71 2.26 -6.73
C GLU A 72 9.03 1.93 -8.05
N ASN A 73 7.72 2.09 -8.13
CA ASN A 73 6.95 1.69 -9.31
C ASN A 73 6.51 2.86 -10.18
N ASN A 74 6.93 4.05 -9.82
CA ASN A 74 6.72 5.27 -10.61
C ASN A 74 5.24 5.61 -10.88
N LEU A 75 4.36 5.21 -9.96
CA LEU A 75 2.96 5.63 -10.03
C LEU A 75 2.83 7.01 -9.40
N SER A 76 1.85 7.80 -9.85
CA SER A 76 1.64 9.12 -9.29
C SER A 76 0.61 9.08 -8.17
N LEU A 77 0.69 10.04 -7.25
CA LEU A 77 -0.32 10.20 -6.20
C LEU A 77 -1.71 10.38 -6.82
N ALA A 78 -1.81 11.15 -7.90
CA ALA A 78 -3.07 11.38 -8.60
C ALA A 78 -3.68 10.06 -9.11
N THR A 79 -2.85 9.18 -9.68
CA THR A 79 -3.31 7.87 -10.13
C THR A 79 -3.83 7.03 -8.96
N LEU A 80 -3.07 6.98 -7.86
CA LEU A 80 -3.49 6.21 -6.69
C LEU A 80 -4.79 6.76 -6.09
N ASP A 81 -4.95 8.07 -6.04
CA ASP A 81 -6.19 8.69 -5.54
C ASP A 81 -7.39 8.32 -6.40
N SER A 82 -7.18 8.09 -7.69
CA SER A 82 -8.28 7.75 -8.59
C SER A 82 -8.74 6.30 -8.47
N VAL A 83 -7.89 5.39 -7.98
CA VAL A 83 -8.22 3.97 -7.94
C VAL A 83 -8.26 3.36 -6.54
N LEU A 84 -7.50 3.89 -5.57
CA LEU A 84 -7.42 3.28 -4.25
C LEU A 84 -8.46 3.81 -3.28
N ARG A 85 -9.05 2.87 -2.52
CA ARG A 85 -9.90 3.18 -1.37
C ARG A 85 -9.48 2.28 -0.23
N PHE A 86 -9.65 2.73 1.01
CA PHE A 86 -9.18 2.00 2.19
C PHE A 86 -10.30 1.77 3.18
N VAL A 87 -10.24 0.61 3.86
CA VAL A 87 -11.09 0.30 5.00
C VAL A 87 -10.18 0.03 6.19
N SER A 88 -10.38 0.77 7.28
CA SER A 88 -9.65 0.57 8.54
C SER A 88 -10.55 0.98 9.69
N GLN A 89 -11.46 0.10 10.08
CA GLN A 89 -12.38 0.36 11.18
C GLN A 89 -11.71 0.16 12.55
N GLU A 90 -10.80 -0.81 12.63
CA GLU A 90 -10.08 -1.13 13.86
C GLU A 90 -9.05 -0.07 14.23
N GLU A 91 -8.39 0.53 13.22
CA GLU A 91 -7.40 1.58 13.41
C GLU A 91 -7.59 2.69 12.38
N PRO A 92 -8.58 3.59 12.59
CA PRO A 92 -8.86 4.65 11.60
C PRO A 92 -7.69 5.57 11.30
N ASP A 93 -6.76 5.73 12.25
CA ASP A 93 -5.59 6.59 12.09
C ASP A 93 -4.65 6.13 10.98
N LEU A 94 -4.73 4.85 10.60
CA LEU A 94 -3.90 4.32 9.51
C LEU A 94 -4.18 5.01 8.18
N LEU A 95 -5.40 5.49 7.97
CA LEU A 95 -5.75 6.18 6.73
C LEU A 95 -4.91 7.44 6.53
N ALA A 96 -4.77 8.22 7.60
CA ALA A 96 -3.95 9.44 7.55
C ALA A 96 -2.47 9.12 7.42
N GLU A 97 -1.99 8.07 8.08
CA GLU A 97 -0.59 7.64 7.98
C GLU A 97 -0.24 7.22 6.56
N ILE A 98 -1.07 6.38 5.95
CA ILE A 98 -0.85 5.91 4.58
C ILE A 98 -0.85 7.09 3.61
N ARG A 99 -1.79 8.02 3.80
CA ARG A 99 -1.87 9.23 2.98
C ARG A 99 -0.57 10.03 3.05
N GLU A 100 -0.05 10.21 4.26
CA GLU A 100 1.20 10.93 4.48
C GLU A 100 2.38 10.24 3.79
N TYR A 101 2.48 8.92 3.87
CA TYR A 101 3.55 8.18 3.20
C TYR A 101 3.49 8.34 1.69
N MET A 102 2.31 8.32 1.10
CA MET A 102 2.15 8.51 -0.34
C MET A 102 2.48 9.95 -0.74
N GLU A 103 2.06 10.93 0.05
CA GLU A 103 2.36 12.34 -0.22
C GLU A 103 3.87 12.61 -0.13
N ASP A 104 4.53 12.06 0.87
CA ASP A 104 5.97 12.22 1.04
C ASP A 104 6.74 11.60 -0.13
N ALA A 105 6.34 10.41 -0.57
CA ALA A 105 6.97 9.76 -1.71
C ALA A 105 6.80 10.58 -3.00
N GLU A 106 5.63 11.19 -3.20
CA GLU A 106 5.38 12.05 -4.36
C GLU A 106 6.26 13.30 -4.32
N LYS A 107 6.41 13.92 -3.15
CA LYS A 107 7.28 15.08 -2.96
C LYS A 107 8.73 14.77 -3.26
N GLU A 108 9.23 13.65 -2.75
CA GLU A 108 10.60 13.22 -3.00
C GLU A 108 10.85 13.01 -4.48
N LYS A 109 9.90 12.38 -5.17
CA LYS A 109 10.01 12.13 -6.60
C LYS A 109 10.04 13.44 -7.39
N GLY A 110 9.18 14.39 -7.05
CA GLY A 110 9.14 15.71 -7.66
C GLY A 110 10.40 16.52 -7.39
N GLY A 111 10.95 16.40 -6.18
CA GLY A 111 12.16 17.12 -5.78
C GLY A 111 13.43 16.66 -6.50
N LYS A 112 13.39 15.52 -7.16
CA LYS A 112 14.52 14.97 -7.92
C LYS A 112 14.54 15.39 -9.39
N ALA A 113 13.53 16.09 -9.81
CA ALA A 113 13.38 16.49 -11.20
C ALA A 113 14.25 17.74 -11.58
#